data_34a9f075bbee9f3cfab9d94c7ef2d244
#
_entry.id   34a9f075bbee9f3cfab9d94c7ef2d244
#
_cell.length_a   1.000
_cell.length_b   1.000
_cell.length_c   1.000
_cell.angle_alpha   90.00
_cell.angle_beta   90.00
_cell.angle_gamma   90.00
#
_symmetry.space_group_name_H-M   'P 1'
#
loop_
_entity.id
_entity.type
_entity.pdbx_description
1 polymer ?
#
loop_
_entity_poly.entity_id
_entity_poly.type
_entity_poly.pdbx_seq_one_letter_code
_entity_poly.pdbx_strand_id
1 'polypeptide(L)'
;MRLALAQLNTVVGDLDGNADRISRSFDEAREAGADLVLVPELAITGYPPEDLLLRPGFLRAARRSVEELAGGTKGITALVGAPYLDADLYNACFVLADGEIAGIYRKRFLPNYGVFDEDRYFAPGYDLLLLRFGDVVVGPTICEDIWQPGPPATDLALAGAQLIANISASPFHVGKDREREEMLRVRAQDNSCFVALCNAVGGQDELLFDGN
;
A
#
# COMPACT_ATOMS: atom_id res chain seq x y z
N MET A 1 -4.68 -1.69 -19.60
CA MET A 1 -3.89 -1.27 -18.42
C MET A 1 -2.91 -2.37 -18.06
N ARG A 2 -1.65 -2.03 -17.81
CA ARG A 2 -0.60 -2.94 -17.31
C ARG A 2 -0.24 -2.54 -15.89
N LEU A 3 -0.22 -3.51 -14.98
CA LEU A 3 0.09 -3.34 -13.56
C LEU A 3 1.46 -3.93 -13.24
N ALA A 4 2.27 -3.20 -12.48
CA ALA A 4 3.50 -3.69 -11.87
C ALA A 4 3.32 -3.86 -10.36
N LEU A 5 3.80 -4.97 -9.80
CA LEU A 5 3.83 -5.24 -8.36
C LEU A 5 5.30 -5.21 -7.91
N ALA A 6 5.70 -4.13 -7.26
CA ALA A 6 7.06 -3.93 -6.76
C ALA A 6 7.18 -4.48 -5.33
N GLN A 7 7.46 -5.77 -5.21
CA GLN A 7 7.65 -6.44 -3.94
C GLN A 7 9.04 -6.11 -3.38
N LEU A 8 9.09 -5.14 -2.47
CA LEU A 8 10.33 -4.55 -1.99
C LEU A 8 10.71 -5.05 -0.59
N ASN A 9 12.03 -5.25 -0.38
CA ASN A 9 12.62 -5.42 0.94
C ASN A 9 13.01 -4.05 1.49
N THR A 10 12.09 -3.41 2.19
CA THR A 10 12.32 -2.12 2.84
C THR A 10 12.86 -2.32 4.25
N VAL A 11 13.60 -1.33 4.77
CA VAL A 11 14.24 -1.38 6.08
C VAL A 11 13.60 -0.36 7.00
N VAL A 12 13.19 -0.76 8.20
CA VAL A 12 12.57 0.15 9.17
C VAL A 12 13.52 1.29 9.52
N GLY A 13 13.03 2.52 9.33
CA GLY A 13 13.76 3.76 9.64
C GLY A 13 14.72 4.25 8.56
N ASP A 14 15.03 3.47 7.52
CA ASP A 14 15.91 3.83 6.40
C ASP A 14 15.11 4.57 5.30
N LEU A 15 14.66 5.80 5.59
CA LEU A 15 13.81 6.57 4.68
C LEU A 15 14.47 6.76 3.31
N ASP A 16 15.74 7.14 3.27
CA ASP A 16 16.47 7.43 2.04
C ASP A 16 16.69 6.15 1.21
N GLY A 17 17.16 5.07 1.85
CA GLY A 17 17.36 3.79 1.16
C GLY A 17 16.07 3.16 0.67
N ASN A 18 14.96 3.34 1.39
CA ASN A 18 13.64 2.88 0.94
C ASN A 18 13.14 3.71 -0.24
N ALA A 19 13.29 5.04 -0.20
CA ALA A 19 12.94 5.93 -1.31
C ALA A 19 13.73 5.58 -2.57
N ASP A 20 15.03 5.29 -2.45
CA ASP A 20 15.87 4.84 -3.57
C ASP A 20 15.38 3.52 -4.19
N ARG A 21 14.95 2.56 -3.37
CA ARG A 21 14.40 1.27 -3.85
C ARG A 21 13.08 1.50 -4.59
N ILE A 22 12.20 2.34 -4.03
CA ILE A 22 10.92 2.71 -4.62
C ILE A 22 11.13 3.44 -5.95
N SER A 23 12.01 4.43 -6.00
CA SER A 23 12.32 5.18 -7.23
C SER A 23 12.80 4.25 -8.36
N ARG A 24 13.70 3.33 -8.05
CA ARG A 24 14.16 2.32 -9.04
C ARG A 24 13.01 1.45 -9.55
N SER A 25 12.08 1.06 -8.67
CA SER A 25 10.91 0.27 -9.10
C SER A 25 9.98 1.04 -10.05
N PHE A 26 9.92 2.38 -9.94
CA PHE A 26 9.19 3.21 -10.89
C PHE A 26 9.84 3.18 -12.28
N ASP A 27 11.18 3.24 -12.34
CA ASP A 27 11.92 3.18 -13.61
C ASP A 27 11.73 1.82 -14.27
N GLU A 28 11.92 0.73 -13.54
CA GLU A 28 11.70 -0.65 -14.02
C GLU A 28 10.25 -0.87 -14.52
N ALA A 29 9.25 -0.40 -13.76
CA ALA A 29 7.85 -0.51 -14.15
C ALA A 29 7.55 0.31 -15.42
N ARG A 30 8.12 1.51 -15.54
CA ARG A 30 7.99 2.37 -16.73
C ARG A 30 8.63 1.72 -17.95
N GLU A 31 9.83 1.15 -17.81
CA GLU A 31 10.52 0.41 -18.89
C GLU A 31 9.72 -0.82 -19.33
N ALA A 32 9.03 -1.49 -18.40
CA ALA A 32 8.12 -2.59 -18.68
C ALA A 32 6.78 -2.13 -19.30
N GLY A 33 6.56 -0.82 -19.44
CA GLY A 33 5.35 -0.23 -20.01
C GLY A 33 4.13 -0.37 -19.07
N ALA A 34 4.33 -0.32 -17.74
CA ALA A 34 3.24 -0.34 -16.78
C ALA A 34 2.56 1.04 -16.71
N ASP A 35 1.25 1.03 -16.54
CA ASP A 35 0.43 2.24 -16.30
C ASP A 35 0.38 2.57 -14.80
N LEU A 36 0.44 1.53 -13.96
CA LEU A 36 0.33 1.61 -12.50
C LEU A 36 1.37 0.69 -11.84
N VAL A 37 2.07 1.20 -10.84
CA VAL A 37 2.95 0.40 -9.96
C VAL A 37 2.44 0.43 -8.52
N LEU A 38 2.38 -0.73 -7.88
CA LEU A 38 2.08 -0.88 -6.46
C LEU A 38 3.36 -1.11 -5.69
N VAL A 39 3.51 -0.39 -4.57
CA VAL A 39 4.60 -0.52 -3.61
C VAL A 39 4.00 -0.93 -2.26
N PRO A 40 4.65 -1.76 -1.43
CA PRO A 40 4.08 -2.28 -0.19
C PRO A 40 3.57 -1.23 0.79
N GLU A 41 2.74 -1.66 1.72
CA GLU A 41 2.28 -0.90 2.88
C GLU A 41 3.48 -0.34 3.68
N LEU A 42 3.38 0.94 4.08
CA LEU A 42 4.42 1.67 4.84
C LEU A 42 5.84 1.52 4.27
N ALA A 43 5.98 1.32 2.96
CA ALA A 43 7.27 1.05 2.32
C ALA A 43 8.30 2.17 2.52
N ILE A 44 7.86 3.42 2.67
CA ILE A 44 8.75 4.55 2.97
C ILE A 44 9.44 4.38 4.32
N THR A 45 8.72 3.97 5.33
CA THR A 45 9.24 3.84 6.71
C THR A 45 9.81 2.46 7.00
N GLY A 46 9.49 1.46 6.15
CA GLY A 46 9.55 0.05 6.51
C GLY A 46 8.41 -0.31 7.46
N TYR A 47 8.06 -1.61 7.56
CA TYR A 47 7.00 -2.13 8.43
C TYR A 47 7.56 -3.15 9.41
N PRO A 48 7.27 -3.06 10.72
CA PRO A 48 6.49 -2.02 11.41
C PRO A 48 7.38 -0.86 11.90
N PRO A 49 7.01 0.40 11.68
CA PRO A 49 7.79 1.55 12.12
C PRO A 49 7.66 1.86 13.62
N GLU A 50 6.64 1.33 14.29
CA GLU A 50 6.40 1.42 15.74
C GLU A 50 6.61 2.82 16.33
N ASP A 51 7.38 2.93 17.43
CA ASP A 51 7.62 4.19 18.17
C ASP A 51 8.34 5.28 17.36
N LEU A 52 8.87 4.98 16.17
CA LEU A 52 9.34 6.00 15.24
C LEU A 52 8.21 6.94 14.83
N LEU A 53 6.98 6.44 14.76
CA LEU A 53 5.77 7.21 14.44
C LEU A 53 5.46 8.29 15.49
N LEU A 54 5.94 8.14 16.72
CA LEU A 54 5.78 9.14 17.79
C LEU A 54 6.76 10.31 17.65
N ARG A 55 7.65 10.28 16.66
CA ARG A 55 8.67 11.31 16.42
C ARG A 55 8.24 12.27 15.31
N PRO A 56 7.85 13.52 15.60
CA PRO A 56 7.41 14.45 14.56
C PRO A 56 8.44 14.73 13.46
N GLY A 57 9.74 14.64 13.81
CA GLY A 57 10.83 14.78 12.84
C GLY A 57 10.86 13.66 11.82
N PHE A 58 10.59 12.42 12.25
CA PHE A 58 10.50 11.24 11.40
C PHE A 58 9.32 11.32 10.44
N LEU A 59 8.14 11.68 10.94
CA LEU A 59 6.94 11.86 10.11
C LEU A 59 7.13 12.93 9.04
N ARG A 60 7.75 14.07 9.40
CA ARG A 60 8.07 15.12 8.42
C ARG A 60 9.08 14.65 7.36
N ALA A 61 10.07 13.86 7.76
CA ALA A 61 11.04 13.30 6.83
C ALA A 61 10.38 12.28 5.88
N ALA A 62 9.56 11.36 6.40
CA ALA A 62 8.78 10.42 5.59
C ALA A 62 7.86 11.14 4.58
N ARG A 63 7.21 12.23 4.99
CA ARG A 63 6.38 13.04 4.09
C ARG A 63 7.22 13.67 2.96
N ARG A 64 8.39 14.23 3.26
CA ARG A 64 9.30 14.76 2.21
C ARG A 64 9.74 13.68 1.22
N SER A 65 10.07 12.48 1.70
CA SER A 65 10.42 11.37 0.81
C SER A 65 9.28 11.03 -0.18
N VAL A 66 8.02 11.07 0.28
CA VAL A 66 6.86 10.88 -0.61
C VAL A 66 6.76 12.03 -1.64
N GLU A 67 6.95 13.27 -1.22
CA GLU A 67 6.91 14.45 -2.11
C GLU A 67 8.02 14.42 -3.16
N GLU A 68 9.22 13.99 -2.78
CA GLU A 68 10.35 13.81 -3.71
C GLU A 68 10.08 12.68 -4.71
N LEU A 69 9.56 11.55 -4.26
CA LEU A 69 9.16 10.43 -5.13
C LEU A 69 8.08 10.82 -6.13
N ALA A 70 7.14 11.69 -5.74
CA ALA A 70 6.11 12.17 -6.64
C ALA A 70 6.72 12.81 -7.88
N GLY A 71 7.82 13.57 -7.75
CA GLY A 71 8.55 14.16 -8.87
C GLY A 71 9.04 13.16 -9.92
N GLY A 72 9.23 11.89 -9.52
CA GLY A 72 9.66 10.79 -10.39
C GLY A 72 8.54 10.08 -11.16
N THR A 73 7.26 10.45 -10.99
CA THR A 73 6.11 9.68 -11.51
C THR A 73 5.62 10.12 -12.89
N LYS A 74 6.43 10.88 -13.66
CA LYS A 74 6.07 11.22 -15.04
C LYS A 74 5.93 9.97 -15.91
N GLY A 75 4.75 9.80 -16.51
CA GLY A 75 4.44 8.68 -17.40
C GLY A 75 4.13 7.36 -16.69
N ILE A 76 3.94 7.36 -15.36
CA ILE A 76 3.48 6.22 -14.57
C ILE A 76 2.73 6.72 -13.34
N THR A 77 1.72 6.00 -12.90
CA THR A 77 1.07 6.24 -11.61
C THR A 77 1.63 5.24 -10.58
N ALA A 78 1.84 5.67 -9.33
CA ALA A 78 2.32 4.82 -8.26
C ALA A 78 1.39 4.85 -7.04
N LEU A 79 1.17 3.68 -6.42
CA LEU A 79 0.56 3.55 -5.10
C LEU A 79 1.67 3.25 -4.09
N VAL A 80 1.90 4.17 -3.15
CA VAL A 80 3.02 4.11 -2.21
C VAL A 80 2.53 4.17 -0.77
N GLY A 81 2.87 3.15 0.03
CA GLY A 81 2.55 3.09 1.45
C GLY A 81 3.45 3.99 2.29
N ALA A 82 2.85 4.89 3.08
CA ALA A 82 3.56 5.77 4.02
C ALA A 82 2.63 6.28 5.14
N PRO A 83 3.17 6.70 6.31
CA PRO A 83 2.37 7.39 7.31
C PRO A 83 1.92 8.77 6.81
N TYR A 84 0.70 9.14 7.14
CA TYR A 84 0.11 10.43 6.80
C TYR A 84 -0.41 11.13 8.04
N LEU A 85 0.19 12.25 8.39
CA LEU A 85 -0.25 13.11 9.49
C LEU A 85 -1.14 14.23 8.93
N ASP A 86 -2.38 14.29 9.41
CA ASP A 86 -3.37 15.34 9.14
C ASP A 86 -4.02 15.73 10.47
N ALA A 87 -5.33 15.60 10.64
CA ALA A 87 -6.00 15.74 11.94
C ALA A 87 -5.54 14.68 12.94
N ASP A 88 -5.27 13.46 12.44
CA ASP A 88 -4.70 12.33 13.13
C ASP A 88 -3.56 11.71 12.31
N LEU A 89 -2.90 10.70 12.85
CA LEU A 89 -1.91 9.90 12.13
C LEU A 89 -2.59 8.71 11.47
N TYR A 90 -2.36 8.51 10.17
CA TYR A 90 -2.96 7.44 9.37
C TYR A 90 -1.90 6.56 8.72
N ASN A 91 -2.16 5.26 8.63
CA ASN A 91 -1.51 4.38 7.67
C ASN A 91 -2.17 4.65 6.31
N ALA A 92 -1.40 5.12 5.33
CA ALA A 92 -1.96 5.64 4.10
C ALA A 92 -1.28 5.11 2.84
N CYS A 93 -2.06 5.06 1.77
CA CYS A 93 -1.62 4.83 0.40
C CYS A 93 -1.67 6.16 -0.36
N PHE A 94 -0.50 6.66 -0.74
CA PHE A 94 -0.36 7.84 -1.58
C PHE A 94 -0.46 7.46 -3.05
N VAL A 95 -1.29 8.18 -3.78
CA VAL A 95 -1.34 8.11 -5.24
C VAL A 95 -0.43 9.18 -5.80
N LEU A 96 0.66 8.77 -6.43
CA LEU A 96 1.62 9.65 -7.06
C LEU A 96 1.44 9.57 -8.57
N ALA A 97 1.17 10.70 -9.21
CA ALA A 97 0.96 10.77 -10.67
C ALA A 97 1.38 12.13 -11.21
N ASP A 98 1.94 12.14 -12.41
CA ASP A 98 2.30 13.36 -13.15
C ASP A 98 3.20 14.36 -12.39
N GLY A 99 3.96 13.87 -11.43
CA GLY A 99 4.86 14.67 -10.61
C GLY A 99 4.25 15.19 -9.31
N GLU A 100 3.03 14.78 -8.97
CA GLU A 100 2.27 15.29 -7.83
C GLU A 100 1.66 14.16 -6.99
N ILE A 101 1.24 14.50 -5.76
CA ILE A 101 0.38 13.64 -4.95
C ILE A 101 -1.06 13.88 -5.41
N ALA A 102 -1.57 12.97 -6.24
CA ALA A 102 -2.90 13.07 -6.84
C ALA A 102 -4.04 12.64 -5.89
N GLY A 103 -3.73 11.87 -4.84
CA GLY A 103 -4.73 11.43 -3.87
C GLY A 103 -4.09 10.67 -2.70
N ILE A 104 -4.86 10.49 -1.63
CA ILE A 104 -4.44 9.75 -0.44
C ILE A 104 -5.62 8.89 0.02
N TYR A 105 -5.40 7.58 0.13
CA TYR A 105 -6.32 6.66 0.77
C TYR A 105 -5.80 6.32 2.17
N ARG A 106 -6.67 6.33 3.17
CA ARG A 106 -6.36 6.03 4.57
C ARG A 106 -6.88 4.65 4.91
N LYS A 107 -6.03 3.81 5.49
CA LYS A 107 -6.40 2.44 5.92
C LYS A 107 -7.62 2.46 6.83
N ARG A 108 -8.59 1.59 6.55
CA ARG A 108 -9.84 1.53 7.30
C ARG A 108 -9.76 0.58 8.48
N PHE A 109 -9.20 -0.61 8.28
CA PHE A 109 -9.07 -1.63 9.31
C PHE A 109 -7.64 -1.69 9.83
N LEU A 110 -7.50 -1.43 11.13
CA LEU A 110 -6.22 -1.44 11.83
C LEU A 110 -6.12 -2.75 12.62
N PRO A 111 -5.28 -3.71 12.20
CA PRO A 111 -5.14 -4.96 12.95
C PRO A 111 -4.50 -4.70 14.31
N ASN A 112 -5.07 -5.31 15.35
CA ASN A 112 -4.63 -5.20 16.74
C ASN A 112 -4.65 -6.57 17.41
N TYR A 113 -4.08 -7.57 16.74
CA TYR A 113 -4.01 -8.96 17.17
C TYR A 113 -2.69 -9.60 16.72
N GLY A 114 -2.26 -10.66 17.42
CA GLY A 114 -1.01 -11.36 17.12
C GLY A 114 0.20 -10.43 17.23
N VAL A 115 0.84 -10.16 16.09
CA VAL A 115 2.02 -9.28 15.98
C VAL A 115 1.67 -7.83 15.66
N PHE A 116 0.38 -7.52 15.50
CA PHE A 116 -0.07 -6.19 15.09
C PHE A 116 -0.51 -5.35 16.29
N ASP A 117 -0.14 -4.06 16.28
CA ASP A 117 -0.53 -3.05 17.26
C ASP A 117 -0.79 -1.69 16.56
N GLU A 118 -1.56 -1.72 15.45
CA GLU A 118 -1.76 -0.51 14.64
C GLU A 118 -2.70 0.52 15.31
N ASP A 119 -3.68 0.09 16.10
CA ASP A 119 -4.57 0.99 16.86
C ASP A 119 -3.82 1.89 17.85
N ARG A 120 -2.61 1.49 18.24
CA ARG A 120 -1.75 2.30 19.12
C ARG A 120 -1.28 3.58 18.45
N TYR A 121 -1.10 3.55 17.14
CA TYR A 121 -0.44 4.61 16.39
C TYR A 121 -1.35 5.33 15.42
N PHE A 122 -2.29 4.62 14.80
CA PHE A 122 -3.06 5.12 13.68
C PHE A 122 -4.54 5.26 14.00
N ALA A 123 -5.17 6.24 13.37
CA ALA A 123 -6.62 6.38 13.30
C ALA A 123 -7.16 5.70 12.03
N PRO A 124 -8.38 5.11 12.07
CA PRO A 124 -9.00 4.53 10.89
C PRO A 124 -9.47 5.60 9.89
N GLY A 125 -9.30 5.31 8.59
CA GLY A 125 -9.89 6.08 7.51
C GLY A 125 -11.29 5.61 7.13
N TYR A 126 -12.08 6.48 6.50
CA TYR A 126 -13.45 6.15 6.07
C TYR A 126 -13.74 6.52 4.63
N ASP A 127 -12.84 7.27 3.99
CA ASP A 127 -13.00 7.72 2.61
C ASP A 127 -12.70 6.60 1.61
N LEU A 128 -13.36 6.65 0.46
CA LEU A 128 -13.05 5.80 -0.69
C LEU A 128 -12.28 6.63 -1.72
N LEU A 129 -11.38 5.97 -2.43
CA LEU A 129 -10.63 6.57 -3.52
C LEU A 129 -10.76 5.71 -4.77
N LEU A 130 -11.05 6.32 -5.91
CA LEU A 130 -11.09 5.65 -7.20
C LEU A 130 -10.14 6.34 -8.18
N LEU A 131 -9.36 5.55 -8.89
CA LEU A 131 -8.44 5.99 -9.94
C LEU A 131 -8.96 5.49 -11.29
N ARG A 132 -8.87 6.34 -12.32
CA ARG A 132 -9.34 5.98 -13.66
C ARG A 132 -8.18 5.92 -14.65
N PHE A 133 -8.03 4.77 -15.30
CA PHE A 133 -7.06 4.51 -16.37
C PHE A 133 -7.83 4.14 -17.65
N GLY A 134 -8.18 5.14 -18.46
CA GLY A 134 -9.08 4.93 -19.59
C GLY A 134 -10.43 4.37 -19.12
N ASP A 135 -10.77 3.16 -19.56
CA ASP A 135 -12.01 2.48 -19.18
C ASP A 135 -11.89 1.63 -17.89
N VAL A 136 -10.69 1.53 -17.31
CA VAL A 136 -10.46 0.76 -16.08
C VAL A 136 -10.51 1.66 -14.86
N VAL A 137 -11.30 1.26 -13.87
CA VAL A 137 -11.39 1.93 -12.56
C VAL A 137 -10.71 1.05 -11.51
N VAL A 138 -9.80 1.64 -10.75
CA VAL A 138 -9.01 0.99 -9.70
C VAL A 138 -9.34 1.58 -8.33
N GLY A 139 -9.60 0.74 -7.34
CA GLY A 139 -9.76 1.12 -5.94
C GLY A 139 -8.57 0.66 -5.09
N PRO A 140 -7.78 1.56 -4.48
CA PRO A 140 -6.72 1.17 -3.56
C PRO A 140 -7.28 0.71 -2.21
N THR A 141 -6.60 -0.27 -1.61
CA THR A 141 -6.82 -0.75 -0.24
C THR A 141 -5.47 -1.07 0.40
N ILE A 142 -5.44 -1.17 1.73
CA ILE A 142 -4.21 -1.45 2.48
C ILE A 142 -4.40 -2.69 3.34
N CYS A 143 -3.62 -3.74 3.09
CA CYS A 143 -3.44 -4.95 3.89
C CYS A 143 -4.76 -5.49 4.47
N GLU A 144 -5.03 -5.26 5.78
CA GLU A 144 -6.21 -5.75 6.50
C GLU A 144 -7.54 -5.40 5.83
N ASP A 145 -7.60 -4.30 5.07
CA ASP A 145 -8.81 -3.89 4.37
C ASP A 145 -9.38 -4.96 3.44
N ILE A 146 -8.52 -5.80 2.83
CA ILE A 146 -8.96 -6.86 1.93
C ILE A 146 -9.31 -8.16 2.67
N TRP A 147 -8.80 -8.34 3.90
CA TRP A 147 -9.11 -9.53 4.71
C TRP A 147 -10.53 -9.48 5.26
N GLN A 148 -11.03 -8.28 5.55
CA GLN A 148 -12.39 -8.10 6.05
C GLN A 148 -13.43 -8.26 4.93
N PRO A 149 -14.50 -9.06 5.11
CA PRO A 149 -15.60 -9.11 4.16
C PRO A 149 -16.39 -7.80 4.18
N GLY A 150 -16.85 -7.34 3.01
CA GLY A 150 -17.63 -6.10 2.88
C GLY A 150 -16.76 -4.87 2.61
N PRO A 151 -17.06 -3.72 3.25
CA PRO A 151 -16.26 -2.50 3.06
C PRO A 151 -14.80 -2.70 3.52
N PRO A 152 -13.82 -1.97 2.90
CA PRO A 152 -13.97 -1.01 1.80
C PRO A 152 -14.08 -1.66 0.42
N ALA A 153 -13.70 -2.95 0.26
CA ALA A 153 -13.65 -3.64 -1.02
C ALA A 153 -15.01 -3.64 -1.74
N THR A 154 -16.08 -3.95 -1.02
CA THR A 154 -17.45 -3.95 -1.57
C THR A 154 -17.90 -2.54 -1.97
N ASP A 155 -17.62 -1.53 -1.15
CA ASP A 155 -17.97 -0.14 -1.45
C ASP A 155 -17.25 0.35 -2.72
N LEU A 156 -15.95 0.02 -2.88
CA LEU A 156 -15.17 0.33 -4.08
C LEU A 156 -15.75 -0.34 -5.33
N ALA A 157 -16.10 -1.64 -5.24
CA ALA A 157 -16.71 -2.37 -6.35
C ALA A 157 -18.07 -1.79 -6.74
N LEU A 158 -18.94 -1.46 -5.76
CA LEU A 158 -20.23 -0.81 -5.99
C LEU A 158 -20.07 0.61 -6.60
N ALA A 159 -18.99 1.30 -6.27
CA ALA A 159 -18.63 2.57 -6.87
C ALA A 159 -17.99 2.45 -8.27
N GLY A 160 -17.85 1.23 -8.79
CA GLY A 160 -17.41 0.92 -10.14
C GLY A 160 -15.97 0.49 -10.29
N ALA A 161 -15.26 0.14 -9.20
CA ALA A 161 -13.92 -0.42 -9.30
C ALA A 161 -13.97 -1.80 -9.99
N GLN A 162 -13.15 -1.98 -11.02
CA GLN A 162 -12.95 -3.24 -11.74
C GLN A 162 -11.69 -3.97 -11.25
N LEU A 163 -10.80 -3.23 -10.57
CA LEU A 163 -9.60 -3.75 -9.90
C LEU A 163 -9.51 -3.17 -8.50
N ILE A 164 -9.36 -4.02 -7.51
CA ILE A 164 -8.94 -3.64 -6.16
C ILE A 164 -7.44 -3.86 -6.09
N ALA A 165 -6.70 -2.77 -5.84
CA ALA A 165 -5.25 -2.76 -5.74
C ALA A 165 -4.85 -2.66 -4.26
N ASN A 166 -4.40 -3.78 -3.70
CA ASN A 166 -4.04 -3.88 -2.29
C ASN A 166 -2.53 -3.82 -2.09
N ILE A 167 -2.06 -2.86 -1.29
CA ILE A 167 -0.67 -2.79 -0.83
C ILE A 167 -0.59 -3.38 0.57
N SER A 168 0.38 -4.28 0.82
CA SER A 168 0.43 -5.09 2.03
C SER A 168 1.81 -5.18 2.65
N ALA A 169 1.83 -5.36 3.98
CA ALA A 169 2.93 -5.92 4.75
C ALA A 169 2.39 -7.08 5.60
N SER A 170 1.87 -8.11 4.92
CA SER A 170 1.27 -9.30 5.54
C SER A 170 2.37 -10.30 5.92
N PRO A 171 2.59 -10.58 7.22
CA PRO A 171 3.65 -11.47 7.67
C PRO A 171 3.46 -12.91 7.23
N PHE A 172 4.60 -13.57 7.01
CA PHE A 172 4.66 -14.98 6.67
C PHE A 172 4.43 -15.86 7.90
N HIS A 173 3.68 -16.92 7.71
CA HIS A 173 3.70 -18.14 8.52
C HIS A 173 3.43 -19.35 7.61
N VAL A 174 3.73 -20.55 8.09
CA VAL A 174 3.54 -21.78 7.30
C VAL A 174 2.09 -21.92 6.84
N GLY A 175 1.87 -21.98 5.53
CA GLY A 175 0.55 -22.08 4.90
C GLY A 175 -0.14 -20.75 4.61
N LYS A 176 0.49 -19.61 4.94
CA LYS A 176 -0.09 -18.28 4.70
C LYS A 176 -0.32 -17.96 3.22
N ASP A 177 0.53 -18.48 2.36
CA ASP A 177 0.43 -18.38 0.90
C ASP A 177 -0.94 -18.85 0.41
N ARG A 178 -1.34 -20.06 0.78
CA ARG A 178 -2.64 -20.66 0.39
C ARG A 178 -3.82 -19.91 0.99
N GLU A 179 -3.72 -19.54 2.26
CA GLU A 179 -4.75 -18.77 2.96
C GLU A 179 -4.97 -17.43 2.25
N ARG A 180 -3.89 -16.76 1.84
CA ARG A 180 -3.93 -15.49 1.13
C ARG A 180 -4.56 -15.63 -0.25
N GLU A 181 -4.11 -16.61 -1.04
CA GLU A 181 -4.70 -16.88 -2.37
C GLU A 181 -6.20 -17.19 -2.29
N GLU A 182 -6.60 -18.04 -1.34
CA GLU A 182 -8.02 -18.38 -1.16
C GLU A 182 -8.84 -17.16 -0.76
N MET A 183 -8.36 -16.35 0.18
CA MET A 183 -9.02 -15.11 0.59
C MET A 183 -9.16 -14.15 -0.61
N LEU A 184 -8.09 -13.90 -1.37
CA LEU A 184 -8.13 -13.01 -2.54
C LEU A 184 -9.10 -13.50 -3.60
N ARG A 185 -9.13 -14.82 -3.85
CA ARG A 185 -10.08 -15.43 -4.78
C ARG A 185 -11.52 -15.19 -4.35
N VAL A 186 -11.82 -15.36 -3.06
CA VAL A 186 -13.15 -15.11 -2.51
C VAL A 186 -13.51 -13.63 -2.66
N ARG A 187 -12.61 -12.69 -2.32
CA ARG A 187 -12.87 -11.26 -2.48
C ARG A 187 -13.12 -10.84 -3.93
N ALA A 188 -12.38 -11.42 -4.87
CA ALA A 188 -12.60 -11.17 -6.29
C ALA A 188 -13.99 -11.67 -6.74
N GLN A 189 -14.41 -12.85 -6.29
CA GLN A 189 -15.72 -13.42 -6.59
C GLN A 189 -16.87 -12.62 -5.97
N ASP A 190 -16.79 -12.31 -4.67
CA ASP A 190 -17.82 -11.59 -3.93
C ASP A 190 -18.10 -10.20 -4.53
N ASN A 191 -17.04 -9.55 -5.03
CA ASN A 191 -17.13 -8.20 -5.57
C ASN A 191 -17.18 -8.14 -7.10
N SER A 192 -17.10 -9.30 -7.79
CA SER A 192 -17.08 -9.37 -9.26
C SER A 192 -16.04 -8.47 -9.90
N CYS A 193 -14.84 -8.39 -9.29
CA CYS A 193 -13.73 -7.55 -9.73
C CYS A 193 -12.41 -8.33 -9.69
N PHE A 194 -11.37 -7.80 -10.32
CA PHE A 194 -10.01 -8.28 -10.12
C PHE A 194 -9.46 -7.81 -8.79
N VAL A 195 -8.58 -8.60 -8.19
CA VAL A 195 -7.82 -8.20 -6.99
C VAL A 195 -6.34 -8.41 -7.27
N ALA A 196 -5.53 -7.39 -7.02
CA ALA A 196 -4.08 -7.48 -7.07
C ALA A 196 -3.50 -7.12 -5.71
N LEU A 197 -2.60 -7.93 -5.19
CA LEU A 197 -1.94 -7.72 -3.91
C LEU A 197 -0.44 -7.57 -4.13
N CYS A 198 0.15 -6.50 -3.59
CA CYS A 198 1.59 -6.26 -3.55
C CYS A 198 2.06 -6.35 -2.10
N ASN A 199 2.70 -7.46 -1.74
CA ASN A 199 3.19 -7.68 -0.39
C ASN A 199 4.67 -7.32 -0.27
N ALA A 200 5.11 -6.93 0.95
CA ALA A 200 6.52 -6.77 1.28
C ALA A 200 7.29 -8.09 1.17
N VAL A 201 8.60 -8.02 1.00
CA VAL A 201 9.53 -9.17 1.10
C VAL A 201 10.61 -8.87 2.12
N GLY A 202 11.25 -9.92 2.66
CA GLY A 202 12.38 -9.80 3.58
C GLY A 202 12.03 -10.00 5.03
N GLY A 203 12.86 -9.52 5.93
CA GLY A 203 12.69 -9.67 7.38
C GLY A 203 12.94 -8.37 8.10
N GLN A 204 12.09 -8.06 9.07
CA GLN A 204 12.22 -6.91 9.95
C GLN A 204 11.86 -7.37 11.37
N ASP A 205 12.83 -7.20 12.30
CA ASP A 205 12.67 -7.66 13.67
C ASP A 205 12.25 -9.15 13.74
N GLU A 206 11.13 -9.46 14.37
CA GLU A 206 10.58 -10.83 14.41
C GLU A 206 9.68 -11.19 13.22
N LEU A 207 9.44 -10.25 12.29
CA LEU A 207 8.54 -10.47 11.15
C LEU A 207 9.30 -10.87 9.89
N LEU A 208 8.73 -11.83 9.17
CA LEU A 208 9.16 -12.22 7.84
C LEU A 208 8.06 -11.94 6.83
N PHE A 209 8.43 -11.51 5.63
CA PHE A 209 7.52 -11.22 4.52
C PHE A 209 7.96 -12.02 3.30
N ASP A 210 7.03 -12.74 2.68
CA ASP A 210 7.29 -13.66 1.58
C ASP A 210 7.03 -13.09 0.18
N GLY A 211 6.43 -11.92 0.10
CA GLY A 211 6.07 -11.29 -1.16
C GLY A 211 4.87 -11.89 -1.88
N ASN A 212 4.27 -12.93 -1.33
CA ASN A 212 3.19 -13.68 -1.97
C ASN A 212 1.82 -13.23 -1.43
#